data_6d9507b63035709a1d00509e8c862231
#
_entry.id   6d9507b63035709a1d00509e8c862231
#
_cell.length_a   1.000
_cell.length_b   1.000
_cell.length_c   1.000
_cell.angle_alpha   90.00
_cell.angle_beta   90.00
_cell.angle_gamma   90.00
#
_symmetry.space_group_name_H-M   'P 1'
#
loop_
_entity.id
_entity.type
_entity.pdbx_description
1 polymer ?
#
loop_
_entity_poly.entity_id
_entity_poly.type
_entity_poly.pdbx_seq_one_letter_code
_entity_poly.pdbx_strand_id
1 'polypeptide(L)'
;YINNPISALRALKYPKITKKVLPNQQRAGEHSDYGSLTILHSLNSIDGLQVKYENNWIDVPDIENSFIINIGDLMARWTNDRWSSTLHRVVPKNYSGSRKTLAFFHQPNWDAKINCISSCIDKGIKYSEVKSGPYLMNKFNSTTNKNC
;
A
#
# COMPACT_ATOMS: atom_id res chain seq x y z
N TYR A 1 -20.36 -6.05 -1.03
CA TYR A 1 -19.09 -5.71 -0.36
C TYR A 1 -18.61 -4.29 -0.63
N ILE A 2 -19.08 -3.64 -1.71
CA ILE A 2 -18.56 -2.36 -2.19
C ILE A 2 -19.66 -1.33 -2.54
N ASN A 3 -20.87 -1.52 -2.09
CA ASN A 3 -21.98 -0.57 -2.34
C ASN A 3 -21.95 0.65 -1.40
N ASN A 4 -21.21 0.59 -0.30
CA ASN A 4 -20.93 1.70 0.62
C ASN A 4 -19.49 1.58 1.15
N PRO A 5 -18.47 1.69 0.25
CA PRO A 5 -17.07 1.43 0.58
C PRO A 5 -16.48 2.53 1.46
N ILE A 6 -15.56 2.15 2.33
CA ILE A 6 -14.78 3.09 3.15
C ILE A 6 -13.43 3.42 2.51
N SER A 7 -13.40 3.49 1.20
CA SER A 7 -12.22 3.83 0.40
C SER A 7 -11.78 5.28 0.64
N ALA A 8 -10.50 5.55 0.42
CA ALA A 8 -9.94 6.88 0.60
C ALA A 8 -9.07 7.29 -0.58
N LEU A 9 -9.19 8.55 -1.01
CA LEU A 9 -8.28 9.18 -1.96
C LEU A 9 -7.36 10.13 -1.20
N ARG A 10 -6.05 9.98 -1.38
CA ARG A 10 -5.02 10.80 -0.75
C ARG A 10 -4.17 11.49 -1.80
N ALA A 11 -4.04 12.81 -1.69
CA ALA A 11 -3.03 13.58 -2.43
C ALA A 11 -1.77 13.69 -1.58
N LEU A 12 -0.62 13.31 -2.16
CA LEU A 12 0.68 13.34 -1.50
C LEU A 12 1.63 14.26 -2.25
N LYS A 13 2.29 15.14 -1.50
CA LYS A 13 3.35 16.00 -2.00
C LYS A 13 4.63 15.73 -1.23
N TYR A 14 5.62 15.23 -1.92
CA TYR A 14 6.98 15.11 -1.41
C TYR A 14 7.77 16.35 -1.88
N PRO A 15 8.17 17.26 -0.98
CA PRO A 15 8.86 18.49 -1.38
C PRO A 15 10.22 18.19 -2.04
N LYS A 16 10.77 19.18 -2.74
CA LYS A 16 12.14 19.12 -3.25
C LYS A 16 13.11 18.85 -2.10
N ILE A 17 14.11 18.02 -2.34
CA ILE A 17 15.20 17.78 -1.39
C ILE A 17 16.17 18.95 -1.49
N THR A 18 16.27 19.74 -0.42
CA THR A 18 17.14 20.95 -0.34
C THR A 18 18.30 20.79 0.62
N LYS A 19 18.33 19.70 1.40
CA LYS A 19 19.36 19.41 2.38
C LYS A 19 20.01 18.07 2.08
N LYS A 20 21.24 17.85 2.59
CA LYS A 20 21.91 16.56 2.51
C LYS A 20 21.02 15.47 3.13
N VAL A 21 20.81 14.41 2.40
CA VAL A 21 20.06 13.23 2.86
C VAL A 21 20.92 12.47 3.86
N LEU A 22 20.35 12.10 5.00
CA LEU A 22 21.02 11.27 5.99
C LEU A 22 21.09 9.81 5.52
N PRO A 23 22.07 9.03 6.00
CA PRO A 23 22.12 7.60 5.73
C PRO A 23 20.80 6.93 6.14
N ASN A 24 20.29 6.04 5.30
CA ASN A 24 19.02 5.31 5.50
C ASN A 24 17.74 6.16 5.63
N GLN A 25 17.83 7.45 5.37
CA GLN A 25 16.66 8.33 5.37
C GLN A 25 15.70 7.92 4.24
N GLN A 26 14.43 7.77 4.58
CA GLN A 26 13.36 7.48 3.62
C GLN A 26 12.36 8.64 3.58
N ARG A 27 11.69 8.82 2.45
CA ARG A 27 10.60 9.80 2.28
C ARG A 27 9.26 9.22 2.70
N ALA A 28 9.09 7.90 2.52
CA ALA A 28 8.08 7.08 3.14
C ALA A 28 8.75 5.76 3.54
N GLY A 29 8.57 5.37 4.80
CA GLY A 29 9.14 4.14 5.35
C GLY A 29 8.61 2.88 4.67
N GLU A 30 9.30 1.76 4.86
CA GLU A 30 8.86 0.46 4.41
C GLU A 30 7.51 0.10 5.03
N HIS A 31 6.51 -0.20 4.20
CA HIS A 31 5.16 -0.59 4.62
C HIS A 31 4.44 -1.38 3.54
N SER A 32 3.34 -2.01 3.92
CA SER A 32 2.29 -2.53 3.03
C SER A 32 1.02 -1.72 3.21
N ASP A 33 0.15 -1.69 2.20
CA ASP A 33 -1.16 -1.07 2.30
C ASP A 33 -2.15 -1.99 2.99
N TYR A 34 -3.06 -1.42 3.80
CA TYR A 34 -3.96 -2.19 4.66
C TYR A 34 -5.20 -2.72 3.95
N GLY A 35 -5.61 -2.06 2.85
CA GLY A 35 -6.85 -2.34 2.12
C GLY A 35 -6.77 -3.53 1.18
N SER A 36 -7.70 -3.57 0.23
CA SER A 36 -7.73 -4.62 -0.79
C SER A 36 -6.76 -4.34 -1.92
N LEU A 37 -6.76 -3.14 -2.48
CA LEU A 37 -5.81 -2.70 -3.49
C LEU A 37 -5.59 -1.19 -3.41
N THR A 38 -4.46 -0.75 -3.91
CA THR A 38 -4.13 0.66 -4.09
C THR A 38 -3.92 0.95 -5.57
N ILE A 39 -4.49 2.07 -6.04
CA ILE A 39 -4.23 2.62 -7.37
C ILE A 39 -3.47 3.93 -7.16
N LEU A 40 -2.23 3.99 -7.61
CA LEU A 40 -1.38 5.16 -7.52
C LEU A 40 -1.21 5.80 -8.89
N HIS A 41 -1.51 7.08 -8.98
CA HIS A 41 -1.23 7.92 -10.14
C HIS A 41 -0.13 8.93 -9.81
N SER A 42 0.91 8.96 -10.63
CA SER A 42 1.94 9.98 -10.55
C SER A 42 1.54 11.21 -11.37
N LEU A 43 1.61 12.40 -10.76
CA LEU A 43 1.30 13.65 -11.45
C LEU A 43 2.51 14.23 -12.17
N ASN A 44 3.73 13.81 -11.80
CA ASN A 44 4.96 14.33 -12.38
C ASN A 44 6.15 13.38 -12.33
N SER A 45 6.24 12.48 -11.38
CA SER A 45 7.30 11.47 -11.28
C SER A 45 6.99 10.45 -10.18
N ILE A 46 7.39 9.21 -10.39
CA ILE A 46 7.38 8.15 -9.35
C ILE A 46 8.77 7.92 -8.75
N ASP A 47 9.74 8.78 -9.07
CA ASP A 47 11.12 8.61 -8.66
C ASP A 47 11.28 8.34 -7.17
N GLY A 48 12.09 7.34 -6.85
CA GLY A 48 12.31 6.85 -5.49
C GLY A 48 11.28 5.82 -4.98
N LEU A 49 10.21 5.51 -5.72
CA LEU A 49 9.33 4.42 -5.34
C LEU A 49 10.03 3.08 -5.60
N GLN A 50 10.08 2.25 -4.56
CA GLN A 50 10.67 0.91 -4.61
C GLN A 50 9.70 -0.12 -4.06
N VAL A 51 9.69 -1.29 -4.64
CA VAL A 51 8.97 -2.49 -4.17
C VAL A 51 9.95 -3.57 -3.75
N LYS A 52 9.56 -4.37 -2.77
CA LYS A 52 10.37 -5.49 -2.30
C LYS A 52 9.97 -6.76 -3.05
N TYR A 53 10.92 -7.36 -3.74
CA TYR A 53 10.76 -8.63 -4.44
C TYR A 53 11.95 -9.54 -4.11
N GLU A 54 11.70 -10.77 -3.68
CA GLU A 54 12.72 -11.76 -3.31
C GLU A 54 13.87 -11.18 -2.45
N ASN A 55 13.51 -10.43 -1.39
CA ASN A 55 14.45 -9.74 -0.49
C ASN A 55 15.23 -8.54 -1.10
N ASN A 56 15.03 -8.23 -2.38
CA ASN A 56 15.64 -7.08 -3.04
C ASN A 56 14.66 -5.92 -3.17
N TRP A 57 15.19 -4.68 -3.11
CA TRP A 57 14.44 -3.48 -3.43
C TRP A 57 14.60 -3.17 -4.92
N ILE A 58 13.49 -3.14 -5.64
CA ILE A 58 13.44 -2.87 -7.08
C ILE A 58 12.76 -1.52 -7.30
N ASP A 59 13.39 -0.67 -8.11
CA ASP A 59 12.79 0.59 -8.52
C ASP A 59 11.56 0.34 -9.42
N VAL A 60 10.47 1.03 -9.11
CA VAL A 60 9.29 1.00 -9.98
C VAL A 60 9.56 1.91 -11.18
N PRO A 61 9.43 1.41 -12.42
CA PRO A 61 9.69 2.21 -13.61
C PRO A 61 8.66 3.33 -13.75
N ASP A 62 9.10 4.51 -14.18
CA ASP A 62 8.23 5.63 -14.50
C ASP A 62 7.68 5.47 -15.92
N ILE A 63 6.43 5.08 -16.04
CA ILE A 63 5.73 4.89 -17.31
C ILE A 63 4.69 5.98 -17.45
N GLU A 64 4.84 6.81 -18.45
CA GLU A 64 3.92 7.93 -18.71
C GLU A 64 2.49 7.45 -18.94
N ASN A 65 1.52 8.21 -18.45
CA ASN A 65 0.08 7.92 -18.57
C ASN A 65 -0.33 6.54 -18.03
N SER A 66 0.34 6.05 -16.99
CA SER A 66 0.04 4.79 -16.36
C SER A 66 -0.43 4.94 -14.91
N PHE A 67 -1.04 3.88 -14.41
CA PHE A 67 -1.31 3.68 -12.99
C PHE A 67 -0.43 2.57 -12.46
N ILE A 68 0.02 2.73 -11.21
CA ILE A 68 0.67 1.66 -10.46
C ILE A 68 -0.40 1.05 -9.56
N ILE A 69 -0.55 -0.26 -9.63
CA ILE A 69 -1.54 -0.99 -8.82
C ILE A 69 -0.80 -2.00 -7.95
N ASN A 70 -1.09 -1.99 -6.66
CA ASN A 70 -0.57 -2.99 -5.73
C ASN A 70 -1.68 -3.59 -4.86
N ILE A 71 -1.49 -4.84 -4.48
CA ILE A 71 -2.36 -5.58 -3.57
C ILE A 71 -2.05 -5.17 -2.13
N GLY A 72 -3.11 -4.97 -1.34
CA GLY A 72 -2.99 -4.69 0.09
C GLY A 72 -3.26 -5.91 0.97
N ASP A 73 -3.04 -5.75 2.27
CA ASP A 73 -3.08 -6.82 3.28
C ASP A 73 -4.45 -7.51 3.38
N LEU A 74 -5.54 -6.75 3.22
CA LEU A 74 -6.89 -7.31 3.27
C LEU A 74 -7.16 -8.25 2.10
N MET A 75 -6.66 -7.93 0.91
CA MET A 75 -6.80 -8.77 -0.27
C MET A 75 -5.91 -10.02 -0.17
N ALA A 76 -4.70 -9.89 0.35
CA ALA A 76 -3.83 -11.04 0.62
C ALA A 76 -4.54 -12.02 1.57
N ARG A 77 -5.12 -11.51 2.65
CA ARG A 77 -5.94 -12.29 3.58
C ARG A 77 -7.16 -12.92 2.89
N TRP A 78 -7.90 -12.16 2.07
CA TRP A 78 -9.10 -12.61 1.37
C TRP A 78 -8.81 -13.74 0.39
N THR A 79 -7.65 -13.66 -0.28
CA THR A 79 -7.18 -14.68 -1.23
C THR A 79 -6.30 -15.76 -0.59
N ASN A 80 -6.27 -15.87 0.76
CA ASN A 80 -5.48 -16.87 1.48
C ASN A 80 -3.98 -16.85 1.09
N ASP A 81 -3.43 -15.67 0.84
CA ASP A 81 -2.08 -15.37 0.32
C ASP A 81 -1.81 -15.86 -1.11
N ARG A 82 -2.84 -16.16 -1.90
CA ARG A 82 -2.67 -16.40 -3.33
C ARG A 82 -2.16 -15.13 -4.02
N TRP A 83 -2.64 -13.97 -3.58
CA TRP A 83 -2.12 -12.66 -3.96
C TRP A 83 -1.40 -12.03 -2.76
N SER A 84 -0.15 -11.65 -2.97
CA SER A 84 0.69 -11.11 -1.90
C SER A 84 0.53 -9.61 -1.76
N SER A 85 0.44 -9.15 -0.52
CA SER A 85 0.60 -7.72 -0.22
C SER A 85 2.07 -7.34 -0.42
N THR A 86 2.31 -6.26 -1.16
CA THR A 86 3.66 -5.88 -1.57
C THR A 86 4.23 -4.81 -0.65
N LEU A 87 5.35 -5.12 0.02
CA LEU A 87 6.13 -4.13 0.74
C LEU A 87 6.72 -3.12 -0.23
N HIS A 88 6.57 -1.84 0.10
CA HIS A 88 7.10 -0.74 -0.70
C HIS A 88 7.59 0.41 0.18
N ARG A 89 8.40 1.28 -0.40
CA ARG A 89 8.96 2.45 0.26
C ARG A 89 9.23 3.57 -0.74
N VAL A 90 9.47 4.78 -0.24
CA VAL A 90 9.95 5.89 -1.07
C VAL A 90 11.30 6.37 -0.52
N VAL A 91 12.34 6.20 -1.32
CA VAL A 91 13.68 6.65 -0.98
C VAL A 91 13.97 8.02 -1.61
N PRO A 92 14.86 8.83 -1.01
CA PRO A 92 15.33 10.04 -1.64
C PRO A 92 16.20 9.68 -2.86
N LYS A 93 15.87 10.23 -4.02
CA LYS A 93 16.72 10.20 -5.23
C LYS A 93 17.05 11.62 -5.68
N ASN A 94 17.95 11.73 -6.64
CA ASN A 94 18.48 13.02 -7.14
C ASN A 94 17.47 13.80 -8.01
N TYR A 95 16.18 13.63 -7.79
CA TYR A 95 15.15 14.38 -8.49
C TYR A 95 15.14 15.84 -8.03
N SER A 96 15.32 16.75 -8.96
CA SER A 96 15.43 18.19 -8.68
C SER A 96 14.11 18.86 -8.31
N GLY A 97 12.99 18.19 -8.50
CA GLY A 97 11.63 18.70 -8.27
C GLY A 97 10.94 18.15 -7.03
N SER A 98 9.70 18.56 -6.84
CA SER A 98 8.77 17.93 -5.90
C SER A 98 8.05 16.77 -6.58
N ARG A 99 7.88 15.65 -5.89
CA ARG A 99 7.04 14.54 -6.35
C ARG A 99 5.61 14.73 -5.85
N LYS A 100 4.63 14.56 -6.73
CA LYS A 100 3.20 14.64 -6.40
C LYS A 100 2.50 13.38 -6.89
N THR A 101 1.68 12.76 -6.05
CA THR A 101 0.94 11.55 -6.39
C THR A 101 -0.48 11.61 -5.83
N LEU A 102 -1.40 10.93 -6.51
CA LEU A 102 -2.72 10.59 -6.01
C LEU A 102 -2.75 9.10 -5.72
N ALA A 103 -3.15 8.71 -4.53
CA ALA A 103 -3.28 7.31 -4.12
C ALA A 103 -4.74 7.04 -3.73
N PHE A 104 -5.38 6.14 -4.45
CA PHE A 104 -6.70 5.64 -4.10
C PHE A 104 -6.55 4.30 -3.39
N PHE A 105 -6.93 4.28 -2.11
CA PHE A 105 -6.91 3.09 -1.27
C PHE A 105 -8.31 2.48 -1.28
N HIS A 106 -8.48 1.41 -2.01
CA HIS A 106 -9.74 0.70 -2.06
C HIS A 106 -9.95 -0.14 -0.79
N GLN A 107 -11.11 0.03 -0.17
CA GLN A 107 -11.54 -0.72 1.00
C GLN A 107 -13.01 -1.09 0.84
N PRO A 108 -13.43 -2.33 1.17
CA PRO A 108 -14.84 -2.71 1.18
C PRO A 108 -15.68 -1.89 2.17
N ASN A 109 -16.97 -2.18 2.23
CA ASN A 109 -17.85 -1.62 3.26
C ASN A 109 -17.31 -1.87 4.66
N TRP A 110 -17.65 -1.02 5.60
CA TRP A 110 -17.20 -1.14 7.00
C TRP A 110 -17.51 -2.51 7.62
N ASP A 111 -18.71 -3.01 7.41
CA ASP A 111 -19.24 -4.25 7.98
C ASP A 111 -19.03 -5.49 7.10
N ALA A 112 -18.40 -5.31 5.94
CA ALA A 112 -18.14 -6.42 5.01
C ALA A 112 -17.32 -7.51 5.71
N LYS A 113 -17.87 -8.72 5.69
CA LYS A 113 -17.22 -9.92 6.22
C LYS A 113 -16.21 -10.44 5.20
N ILE A 114 -14.98 -10.52 5.60
CA ILE A 114 -13.85 -10.98 4.80
C ILE A 114 -13.49 -12.39 5.22
N ASN A 115 -14.02 -13.35 4.48
CA ASN A 115 -13.72 -14.77 4.58
C ASN A 115 -12.80 -15.18 3.44
N CYS A 116 -11.98 -16.18 3.65
CA CYS A 116 -11.20 -16.75 2.57
C CYS A 116 -12.08 -17.14 1.38
N ILE A 117 -11.73 -16.67 0.18
CA ILE A 117 -12.41 -17.03 -1.07
C ILE A 117 -12.26 -18.54 -1.29
N SER A 118 -13.37 -19.25 -1.50
CA SER A 118 -13.39 -20.71 -1.59
C SER A 118 -12.41 -21.26 -2.65
N SER A 119 -12.31 -20.59 -3.79
CA SER A 119 -11.36 -20.97 -4.86
C SER A 119 -9.88 -20.72 -4.49
N CYS A 120 -9.59 -20.12 -3.34
CA CYS A 120 -8.24 -19.87 -2.85
C CYS A 120 -7.86 -20.81 -1.67
N ILE A 121 -8.69 -21.79 -1.35
CA ILE A 121 -8.45 -22.75 -0.25
C ILE A 121 -7.82 -24.01 -0.84
N ASP A 122 -6.51 -24.03 -1.01
CA ASP A 122 -5.82 -25.21 -1.54
C ASP A 122 -5.30 -26.13 -0.41
N LYS A 123 -4.79 -25.54 0.69
CA LYS A 123 -4.13 -26.24 1.82
C LYS A 123 -4.73 -25.89 3.18
N GLY A 124 -6.02 -25.55 3.20
CA GLY A 124 -6.70 -25.08 4.40
C GLY A 124 -6.76 -23.56 4.52
N ILE A 125 -7.61 -23.11 5.44
CA ILE A 125 -7.85 -21.67 5.68
C ILE A 125 -6.75 -21.15 6.62
N LYS A 126 -5.99 -20.15 6.18
CA LYS A 126 -4.94 -19.50 7.00
C LYS A 126 -5.51 -18.45 7.96
N TYR A 127 -6.62 -17.84 7.61
CA TYR A 127 -7.14 -16.66 8.29
C TYR A 127 -8.60 -16.83 8.71
N SER A 128 -8.90 -16.50 9.96
CA SER A 128 -10.29 -16.40 10.44
C SER A 128 -11.03 -15.24 9.78
N GLU A 129 -12.37 -15.25 9.79
CA GLU A 129 -13.20 -14.14 9.34
C GLU A 129 -12.85 -12.84 10.08
N VAL A 130 -12.81 -11.72 9.35
CA VAL A 130 -12.75 -10.38 9.93
C VAL A 130 -13.77 -9.47 9.26
N LYS A 131 -14.16 -8.39 9.94
CA LYS A 131 -14.88 -7.27 9.31
C LYS A 131 -13.88 -6.25 8.80
N SER A 132 -14.13 -5.71 7.59
CA SER A 132 -13.24 -4.79 6.88
C SER A 132 -12.86 -3.55 7.72
N GLY A 133 -13.85 -2.85 8.27
CA GLY A 133 -13.61 -1.63 9.07
C GLY A 133 -12.79 -1.87 10.34
N PRO A 134 -13.21 -2.79 11.23
CA PRO A 134 -12.43 -3.16 12.42
C PRO A 134 -11.01 -3.64 12.09
N TYR A 135 -10.83 -4.41 11.01
CA TYR A 135 -9.51 -4.82 10.55
C TYR A 135 -8.63 -3.61 10.20
N LEU A 136 -9.17 -2.67 9.41
CA LEU A 136 -8.48 -1.43 9.05
C LEU A 136 -8.09 -0.62 10.28
N MET A 137 -9.00 -0.44 11.25
CA MET A 137 -8.71 0.30 12.48
C MET A 137 -7.63 -0.38 13.32
N ASN A 138 -7.62 -1.71 13.41
CA ASN A 138 -6.57 -2.44 14.10
C ASN A 138 -5.19 -2.21 13.45
N LYS A 139 -5.12 -2.17 12.11
CA LYS A 139 -3.88 -1.83 11.40
C LYS A 139 -3.40 -0.41 11.71
N PHE A 140 -4.27 0.58 11.71
CA PHE A 140 -3.92 1.95 12.11
C PHE A 140 -3.40 2.01 13.56
N ASN A 141 -4.13 1.44 14.50
CA ASN A 141 -3.74 1.46 15.91
C ASN A 141 -2.38 0.78 16.15
N SER A 142 -2.11 -0.34 15.47
CA SER A 142 -0.84 -1.07 15.62
C SER A 142 0.37 -0.30 15.07
N THR A 143 0.16 0.62 14.13
CA THR A 143 1.25 1.44 13.57
C THR A 143 1.43 2.75 14.33
N THR A 144 0.37 3.33 14.88
CA THR A 144 0.44 4.57 15.64
C THR A 144 1.07 4.34 17.03
N ASN A 145 0.76 3.22 17.69
CA ASN A 145 1.30 2.90 19.02
C ASN A 145 2.78 2.46 19.00
N LYS A 146 3.40 2.25 17.83
CA LYS A 146 4.84 1.96 17.72
C LYS A 146 5.71 3.22 17.73
N ASN A 147 5.11 4.40 17.69
CA ASN A 147 5.80 5.69 17.62
C ASN A 147 5.69 6.51 18.94
N CYS A 148 5.27 5.88 20.05
CA CYS A 148 5.28 6.46 21.39
C CYS A 148 6.37 5.82 22.26
#